data_3f8b5b69066714e5bf4ab58328e9c850
#
_entry.id   3f8b5b69066714e5bf4ab58328e9c850
#
_cell.length_a   1.000
_cell.length_b   1.000
_cell.length_c   1.000
_cell.angle_alpha   90.00
_cell.angle_beta   90.00
_cell.angle_gamma   90.00
#
_symmetry.space_group_name_H-M   'P 1'
#
loop_
_entity.id
_entity.type
_entity.pdbx_description
1 polymer ?
#
loop_
_entity_poly.entity_id
_entity_poly.type
_entity_poly.pdbx_seq_one_letter_code
_entity_poly.pdbx_strand_id
1 'polypeptide(L)'
;MKILSKNASDTETKDTRTNDKYHTPEQALKILFGYDSFRAGQKSVIDSILAGRDAFAVMPTGAGKSVCYQIPAVLLPGITLVISPLISLMQDQVKALNEAGVQAAFINSSLSEKDYNETIRKARQGTYKIIYIAPERLVTEGFL
;
A
#
# COMPACT_ATOMS: atom_id res chain seq x y z
N MET A 1 -6.90 -2.63 -10.68
CA MET A 1 -6.48 -2.40 -9.27
C MET A 1 -7.01 -1.05 -8.84
N LYS A 2 -7.81 -0.99 -7.79
CA LYS A 2 -8.33 0.26 -7.23
C LYS A 2 -7.55 0.60 -5.95
N ILE A 3 -7.02 1.81 -5.88
CA ILE A 3 -6.39 2.33 -4.65
C ILE A 3 -7.42 3.22 -3.97
N LEU A 4 -7.79 2.87 -2.75
CA LEU A 4 -8.68 3.68 -1.93
C LEU A 4 -7.85 4.37 -0.85
N SER A 5 -7.77 5.69 -0.91
CA SER A 5 -7.30 6.51 0.20
C SER A 5 -8.51 7.19 0.85
N LYS A 6 -8.70 7.00 2.14
CA LYS A 6 -9.75 7.67 2.90
C LYS A 6 -9.15 8.92 3.53
N ASN A 7 -9.52 10.10 3.02
CA ASN A 7 -9.23 11.36 3.69
C ASN A 7 -10.15 11.46 4.92
N ALA A 8 -9.58 11.40 6.10
CA ALA A 8 -10.27 11.84 7.31
C ALA A 8 -10.16 13.36 7.39
N SER A 9 -11.30 14.04 7.20
CA SER A 9 -11.43 15.47 7.48
C SER A 9 -11.42 15.71 9.00
N ASP A 10 -10.60 16.70 9.38
CA ASP A 10 -10.69 17.49 10.61
C ASP A 10 -10.59 16.79 11.97
N THR A 11 -9.35 16.54 12.37
CA THR A 11 -8.83 16.90 13.70
C THR A 11 -7.31 17.00 13.59
N GLU A 12 -6.71 18.15 13.96
CA GLU A 12 -5.28 18.35 14.07
C GLU A 12 -4.71 17.47 15.20
N THR A 13 -4.56 16.18 14.91
CA THR A 13 -3.60 15.34 15.60
C THR A 13 -2.42 15.23 14.67
N LYS A 14 -1.28 15.82 15.02
CA LYS A 14 0.01 15.58 14.38
C LYS A 14 0.17 14.09 14.21
N ASP A 15 -0.13 13.59 13.00
CA ASP A 15 0.18 12.22 12.61
C ASP A 15 1.69 12.12 12.45
N THR A 16 2.38 11.77 13.56
CA THR A 16 3.83 11.54 13.63
C THR A 16 4.27 10.30 12.86
N ARG A 17 3.43 9.77 11.98
CA ARG A 17 3.64 8.54 11.18
C ARG A 17 4.01 8.79 9.73
N THR A 18 4.29 10.04 9.33
CA THR A 18 5.07 10.27 8.12
C THR A 18 6.45 9.70 8.34
N ASN A 19 6.77 8.69 7.57
CA ASN A 19 8.08 8.07 7.59
C ASN A 19 9.07 9.15 7.09
N ASP A 20 9.77 9.84 8.00
CA ASP A 20 10.75 10.91 7.69
C ASP A 20 11.91 10.41 6.79
N LYS A 21 11.84 9.16 6.37
CA LYS A 21 12.89 8.46 5.63
C LYS A 21 12.98 8.86 4.16
N TYR A 22 11.88 9.28 3.55
CA TYR A 22 11.81 9.73 2.15
C TYR A 22 10.71 10.77 1.95
N HIS A 23 11.05 11.82 1.19
CA HIS A 23 10.16 12.95 0.94
C HIS A 23 9.74 13.06 -0.53
N THR A 24 10.41 12.35 -1.43
CA THR A 24 10.11 12.37 -2.87
C THR A 24 9.94 10.96 -3.42
N PRO A 25 9.20 10.79 -4.54
CA PRO A 25 9.07 9.50 -5.20
C PRO A 25 10.41 8.87 -5.59
N GLU A 26 11.37 9.68 -6.02
CA GLU A 26 12.70 9.24 -6.42
C GLU A 26 13.51 8.72 -5.23
N GLN A 27 13.43 9.39 -4.08
CA GLN A 27 14.06 8.91 -2.84
C GLN A 27 13.45 7.59 -2.38
N ALA A 28 12.11 7.48 -2.39
CA ALA A 28 11.42 6.25 -2.05
C ALA A 28 11.78 5.11 -3.00
N LEU A 29 11.86 5.37 -4.31
CA LEU A 29 12.29 4.39 -5.31
C LEU A 29 13.70 3.87 -5.02
N LYS A 30 14.65 4.76 -4.74
CA LYS A 30 16.04 4.40 -4.45
C LYS A 30 16.15 3.59 -3.15
N ILE A 31 15.50 4.03 -2.10
CA ILE A 31 15.61 3.41 -0.77
C ILE A 31 14.90 2.05 -0.72
N LEU A 32 13.69 1.94 -1.29
CA LEU A 32 12.88 0.72 -1.20
C LEU A 32 13.23 -0.33 -2.25
N PHE A 33 13.62 0.11 -3.45
CA PHE A 33 13.82 -0.79 -4.60
C PHE A 33 15.25 -0.76 -5.15
N GLY A 34 16.09 0.18 -4.74
CA GLY A 34 17.46 0.32 -5.22
C GLY A 34 17.59 0.86 -6.64
N TYR A 35 16.50 1.35 -7.24
CA TYR A 35 16.49 1.91 -8.60
C TYR A 35 16.81 3.40 -8.61
N ASP A 36 17.56 3.85 -9.60
CA ASP A 36 17.94 5.27 -9.76
C ASP A 36 16.91 6.08 -10.56
N SER A 37 16.07 5.40 -11.36
CA SER A 37 15.06 6.05 -12.21
C SER A 37 13.83 5.18 -12.40
N PHE A 38 12.70 5.83 -12.63
CA PHE A 38 11.45 5.17 -12.98
C PHE A 38 11.50 4.61 -14.40
N ARG A 39 10.81 3.50 -14.63
CA ARG A 39 10.54 2.98 -15.97
C ARG A 39 9.44 3.82 -16.65
N ALA A 40 9.39 3.75 -17.98
CA ALA A 40 8.36 4.44 -18.76
C ALA A 40 6.95 4.16 -18.21
N GLY A 41 6.16 5.22 -18.02
CA GLY A 41 4.79 5.17 -17.51
C GLY A 41 4.64 5.11 -15.99
N GLN A 42 5.65 4.69 -15.24
CA GLN A 42 5.53 4.61 -13.77
C GLN A 42 5.35 6.00 -13.12
N LYS A 43 6.20 6.96 -13.52
CA LYS A 43 6.19 8.31 -12.92
C LYS A 43 4.87 9.02 -13.11
N SER A 44 4.26 8.93 -14.29
CA SER A 44 2.97 9.58 -14.58
C SER A 44 1.83 9.03 -13.73
N VAL A 45 1.82 7.72 -13.47
CA VAL A 45 0.83 7.08 -12.58
C VAL A 45 1.03 7.54 -11.13
N ILE A 46 2.28 7.53 -10.66
CA ILE A 46 2.65 7.96 -9.31
C ILE A 46 2.25 9.42 -9.08
N ASP A 47 2.60 10.31 -10.00
CA ASP A 47 2.27 11.74 -9.90
C ASP A 47 0.76 12.00 -9.90
N SER A 48 0.00 11.21 -10.67
CA SER A 48 -1.47 11.31 -10.67
C SER A 48 -2.05 10.92 -9.31
N ILE A 49 -1.57 9.83 -8.72
CA ILE A 49 -2.03 9.37 -7.40
C ILE A 49 -1.66 10.38 -6.32
N LEU A 50 -0.42 10.89 -6.32
CA LEU A 50 0.04 11.87 -5.34
C LEU A 50 -0.71 13.21 -5.46
N ALA A 51 -1.19 13.54 -6.66
CA ALA A 51 -2.05 14.71 -6.89
C ALA A 51 -3.52 14.47 -6.51
N GLY A 52 -3.85 13.32 -5.89
CA GLY A 52 -5.22 12.98 -5.47
C GLY A 52 -6.16 12.61 -6.62
N ARG A 53 -5.62 12.30 -7.81
CA ARG A 53 -6.42 11.89 -8.97
C ARG A 53 -6.49 10.38 -9.09
N ASP A 54 -7.62 9.88 -9.58
CA ASP A 54 -7.75 8.49 -9.99
C ASP A 54 -6.81 8.20 -11.17
N ALA A 55 -6.22 7.01 -11.19
CA ALA A 55 -5.37 6.56 -12.27
C ALA A 55 -5.77 5.15 -12.73
N PHE A 56 -5.83 4.97 -14.05
CA PHE A 56 -5.99 3.67 -14.68
C PHE A 56 -4.75 3.39 -15.51
N ALA A 57 -4.04 2.31 -15.17
CA ALA A 57 -2.80 1.95 -15.85
C ALA A 57 -2.83 0.51 -16.35
N VAL A 58 -2.51 0.31 -17.62
CA VAL A 58 -2.30 -1.00 -18.23
C VAL A 58 -0.82 -1.15 -18.53
N MET A 59 -0.20 -2.14 -17.93
CA MET A 59 1.24 -2.36 -18.03
C MET A 59 1.52 -3.85 -18.25
N PRO A 60 2.50 -4.22 -19.08
CA PRO A 60 2.87 -5.60 -19.29
C PRO A 60 3.41 -6.26 -18.02
N THR A 61 3.43 -7.58 -18.00
CA THR A 61 4.06 -8.37 -16.93
C THR A 61 5.54 -7.99 -16.82
N GLY A 62 6.05 -7.82 -15.60
CA GLY A 62 7.43 -7.42 -15.36
C GLY A 62 7.72 -5.90 -15.52
N ALA A 63 6.73 -5.08 -15.88
CA ALA A 63 6.91 -3.63 -16.02
C ALA A 63 7.00 -2.85 -14.69
N GLY A 64 6.97 -3.55 -13.54
CA GLY A 64 7.09 -2.91 -12.23
C GLY A 64 5.80 -2.23 -11.75
N LYS A 65 4.64 -2.86 -11.98
CA LYS A 65 3.33 -2.33 -11.52
C LYS A 65 3.29 -2.03 -10.02
N SER A 66 3.99 -2.83 -9.21
CA SER A 66 4.02 -2.67 -7.75
C SER A 66 4.58 -1.32 -7.33
N VAL A 67 5.59 -0.82 -8.03
CA VAL A 67 6.19 0.51 -7.79
C VAL A 67 5.13 1.61 -7.90
N CYS A 68 4.21 1.50 -8.87
CA CYS A 68 3.20 2.54 -9.14
C CYS A 68 2.25 2.79 -7.97
N TYR A 69 2.03 1.82 -7.09
CA TYR A 69 1.17 2.01 -5.92
C TYR A 69 1.93 1.97 -4.59
N GLN A 70 3.05 1.25 -4.50
CA GLN A 70 3.84 1.19 -3.28
C GLN A 70 4.56 2.51 -2.98
N ILE A 71 5.06 3.21 -4.00
CA ILE A 71 5.68 4.53 -3.83
C ILE A 71 4.66 5.56 -3.30
N PRO A 72 3.49 5.77 -3.93
CA PRO A 72 2.49 6.66 -3.34
C PRO A 72 2.04 6.22 -1.94
N ALA A 73 1.89 4.92 -1.71
CA ALA A 73 1.46 4.40 -0.42
C ALA A 73 2.38 4.83 0.73
N VAL A 74 3.69 4.83 0.53
CA VAL A 74 4.64 5.22 1.58
C VAL A 74 4.76 6.72 1.77
N LEU A 75 4.39 7.51 0.76
CA LEU A 75 4.44 8.98 0.81
C LEU A 75 3.14 9.61 1.30
N LEU A 76 1.99 8.99 1.01
CA LEU A 76 0.69 9.50 1.42
C LEU A 76 0.43 9.20 2.91
N PRO A 77 -0.34 10.05 3.61
CA PRO A 77 -0.79 9.74 4.97
C PRO A 77 -1.77 8.57 5.00
N GLY A 78 -1.93 7.94 6.18
CA GLY A 78 -2.88 6.85 6.40
C GLY A 78 -2.45 5.49 5.86
N ILE A 79 -3.41 4.61 5.61
CA ILE A 79 -3.22 3.23 5.16
C ILE A 79 -3.66 3.11 3.70
N THR A 80 -2.85 2.48 2.87
CA THR A 80 -3.20 2.11 1.50
C THR A 80 -3.71 0.67 1.46
N LEU A 81 -4.91 0.49 0.90
CA LEU A 81 -5.49 -0.84 0.67
C LEU A 81 -5.23 -1.29 -0.77
N VAL A 82 -4.64 -2.46 -0.92
CA VAL A 82 -4.37 -3.09 -2.22
C VAL A 82 -5.25 -4.31 -2.37
N ILE A 83 -6.22 -4.25 -3.29
CA ILE A 83 -7.13 -5.36 -3.56
C ILE A 83 -6.56 -6.23 -4.67
N SER A 84 -6.29 -7.50 -4.36
CA SER A 84 -5.73 -8.46 -5.33
C SER A 84 -6.31 -9.86 -5.09
N PRO A 85 -6.60 -10.63 -6.14
CA PRO A 85 -7.05 -12.03 -6.02
C PRO A 85 -5.88 -13.02 -5.85
N LEU A 86 -4.64 -12.59 -5.97
CA LEU A 86 -3.45 -13.46 -6.00
C LEU A 86 -2.83 -13.59 -4.60
N ILE A 87 -3.24 -14.60 -3.85
CA ILE A 87 -2.83 -14.82 -2.45
C ILE A 87 -1.31 -15.01 -2.30
N SER A 88 -0.68 -15.83 -3.14
CA SER A 88 0.77 -16.05 -3.09
C SER A 88 1.55 -14.75 -3.34
N LEU A 89 1.11 -13.96 -4.31
CA LEU A 89 1.72 -12.66 -4.59
C LEU A 89 1.60 -11.70 -3.40
N MET A 90 0.47 -11.71 -2.67
CA MET A 90 0.32 -10.86 -1.48
C MET A 90 1.37 -11.18 -0.43
N GLN A 91 1.59 -12.46 -0.13
CA GLN A 91 2.57 -12.90 0.87
C GLN A 91 3.98 -12.46 0.51
N ASP A 92 4.38 -12.64 -0.76
CA ASP A 92 5.69 -12.21 -1.26
C ASP A 92 5.86 -10.69 -1.18
N GLN A 93 4.84 -9.93 -1.57
CA GLN A 93 4.87 -8.47 -1.51
C GLN A 93 4.96 -7.95 -0.07
N VAL A 94 4.18 -8.52 0.85
CA VAL A 94 4.21 -8.15 2.27
C VAL A 94 5.55 -8.47 2.90
N LYS A 95 6.12 -9.64 2.60
CA LYS A 95 7.46 -10.01 3.07
C LYS A 95 8.51 -9.02 2.60
N ALA A 96 8.56 -8.74 1.30
CA ALA A 96 9.53 -7.80 0.72
C ALA A 96 9.41 -6.38 1.30
N LEU A 97 8.17 -5.87 1.50
CA LEU A 97 7.93 -4.57 2.12
C LEU A 97 8.40 -4.52 3.56
N ASN A 98 8.10 -5.53 4.37
CA ASN A 98 8.54 -5.60 5.76
C ASN A 98 10.07 -5.69 5.88
N GLU A 99 10.73 -6.44 5.00
CA GLU A 99 12.19 -6.51 4.91
C GLU A 99 12.81 -5.15 4.53
N ALA A 100 12.11 -4.37 3.70
CA ALA A 100 12.51 -2.99 3.35
C ALA A 100 12.17 -1.94 4.45
N GLY A 101 11.54 -2.38 5.56
CA GLY A 101 11.17 -1.51 6.69
C GLY A 101 9.82 -0.80 6.52
N VAL A 102 8.98 -1.21 5.57
CA VAL A 102 7.62 -0.72 5.39
C VAL A 102 6.65 -1.70 6.05
N GLN A 103 5.93 -1.25 7.09
CA GLN A 103 4.96 -2.09 7.78
C GLN A 103 3.79 -2.44 6.85
N ALA A 104 3.70 -3.70 6.46
CA ALA A 104 2.67 -4.22 5.58
C ALA A 104 2.03 -5.49 6.15
N ALA A 105 0.77 -5.73 5.81
CA ALA A 105 0.05 -6.95 6.15
C ALA A 105 -0.80 -7.43 4.98
N PHE A 106 -1.34 -8.65 5.08
CA PHE A 106 -2.35 -9.15 4.15
C PHE A 106 -3.56 -9.72 4.91
N ILE A 107 -4.71 -9.67 4.26
CA ILE A 107 -5.98 -10.23 4.76
C ILE A 107 -6.58 -11.08 3.64
N ASN A 108 -6.58 -12.39 3.84
CA ASN A 108 -7.15 -13.36 2.90
C ASN A 108 -7.79 -14.54 3.66
N SER A 109 -8.29 -15.53 2.94
CA SER A 109 -8.96 -16.69 3.53
C SER A 109 -8.03 -17.68 4.26
N SER A 110 -6.71 -17.55 4.09
CA SER A 110 -5.74 -18.44 4.74
C SER A 110 -5.39 -18.02 6.17
N LEU A 111 -5.78 -16.80 6.61
CA LEU A 111 -5.53 -16.34 7.97
C LEU A 111 -6.43 -17.09 8.97
N SER A 112 -5.85 -17.49 10.11
CA SER A 112 -6.64 -17.91 11.26
C SER A 112 -7.49 -16.75 11.78
N GLU A 113 -8.58 -17.05 12.50
CA GLU A 113 -9.41 -16.02 13.12
C GLU A 113 -8.58 -15.14 14.09
N LYS A 114 -7.66 -15.74 14.82
CA LYS A 114 -6.75 -15.02 15.72
C LYS A 114 -5.88 -14.03 14.96
N ASP A 115 -5.24 -14.47 13.88
CA ASP A 115 -4.34 -13.62 13.08
C ASP A 115 -5.12 -12.52 12.36
N TYR A 116 -6.33 -12.83 11.89
CA TYR A 116 -7.23 -11.85 11.31
C TYR A 116 -7.54 -10.73 12.33
N ASN A 117 -8.03 -11.10 13.51
CA ASN A 117 -8.40 -10.15 14.56
C ASN A 117 -7.21 -9.30 15.01
N GLU A 118 -6.03 -9.90 15.14
CA GLU A 118 -4.79 -9.20 15.46
C GLU A 118 -4.40 -8.21 14.35
N THR A 119 -4.52 -8.60 13.09
CA THR A 119 -4.24 -7.72 11.95
C THR A 119 -5.19 -6.53 11.91
N ILE A 120 -6.49 -6.76 12.12
CA ILE A 120 -7.49 -5.68 12.19
C ILE A 120 -7.20 -4.74 13.36
N ARG A 121 -6.87 -5.28 14.53
CA ARG A 121 -6.52 -4.47 15.71
C ARG A 121 -5.33 -3.56 15.43
N LYS A 122 -4.25 -4.10 14.86
CA LYS A 122 -3.06 -3.33 14.48
C LYS A 122 -3.36 -2.30 13.38
N ALA A 123 -4.21 -2.65 12.42
CA ALA A 123 -4.65 -1.73 11.37
C ALA A 123 -5.37 -0.51 11.97
N ARG A 124 -6.30 -0.73 12.91
CA ARG A 124 -7.01 0.36 13.63
C ARG A 124 -6.06 1.24 14.43
N GLN A 125 -4.96 0.69 14.92
CA GLN A 125 -3.89 1.45 15.60
C GLN A 125 -2.96 2.18 14.62
N GLY A 126 -3.19 2.03 13.30
CA GLY A 126 -2.37 2.64 12.26
C GLY A 126 -0.95 2.07 12.16
N THR A 127 -0.75 0.81 12.56
CA THR A 127 0.56 0.15 12.49
C THR A 127 1.01 -0.04 11.05
N TYR A 128 0.08 -0.35 10.14
CA TYR A 128 0.42 -0.69 8.76
C TYR A 128 0.34 0.52 7.83
N LYS A 129 1.23 0.55 6.85
CA LYS A 129 1.24 1.49 5.75
C LYS A 129 0.49 0.96 4.52
N ILE A 130 0.61 -0.34 4.29
CA ILE A 130 -0.04 -1.03 3.17
C ILE A 130 -0.71 -2.30 3.70
N ILE A 131 -1.96 -2.53 3.30
CA ILE A 131 -2.67 -3.79 3.57
C ILE A 131 -3.18 -4.37 2.26
N TYR A 132 -2.76 -5.59 1.96
CA TYR A 132 -3.26 -6.38 0.83
C TYR A 132 -4.50 -7.14 1.26
N ILE A 133 -5.56 -7.07 0.46
CA ILE A 133 -6.86 -7.68 0.79
C ILE A 133 -7.34 -8.52 -0.38
N ALA A 134 -7.71 -9.75 -0.09
CA ALA A 134 -8.39 -10.60 -1.06
C ALA A 134 -9.85 -10.10 -1.27
N PRO A 135 -10.35 -10.06 -2.52
CA PRO A 135 -11.66 -9.48 -2.83
C PRO A 135 -12.82 -10.08 -2.02
N GLU A 136 -12.77 -11.38 -1.73
CA GLU A 136 -13.78 -12.07 -0.94
C GLU A 136 -13.91 -11.56 0.50
N ARG A 137 -12.86 -10.93 1.02
CA ARG A 137 -12.86 -10.36 2.38
C ARG A 137 -13.54 -8.99 2.46
N LEU A 138 -13.68 -8.30 1.34
CA LEU A 138 -14.38 -7.01 1.30
C LEU A 138 -15.89 -7.13 1.45
N VAL A 139 -16.46 -8.29 1.12
CA VAL A 139 -17.90 -8.55 1.19
C VAL A 139 -18.32 -9.22 2.50
N THR A 140 -17.40 -9.51 3.40
CA THR A 140 -17.72 -10.03 4.73
C THR A 140 -18.26 -8.91 5.63
N GLU A 141 -19.37 -9.18 6.32
CA GLU A 141 -19.97 -8.23 7.26
C GLU A 141 -18.94 -7.78 8.32
N GLY A 142 -18.87 -6.48 8.54
CA GLY A 142 -18.01 -5.88 9.56
C GLY A 142 -16.59 -5.57 9.12
N PHE A 143 -16.22 -5.73 7.82
CA PHE A 143 -14.90 -5.33 7.32
C PHE A 143 -14.82 -3.83 7.03
N LEU A 144 -15.87 -3.21 6.54
CA LEU A 144 -16.00 -1.77 6.27
C LEU A 144 -16.72 -1.05 7.45
#